data_bdbbec3b89e428658567e9cfaf258684
#
_entry.id   bdbbec3b89e428658567e9cfaf258684
#
_cell.length_a   1.000
_cell.length_b   1.000
_cell.length_c   1.000
_cell.angle_alpha   90.00
_cell.angle_beta   90.00
_cell.angle_gamma   90.00
#
_symmetry.space_group_name_H-M   'P 1'
#
loop_
_entity.id
_entity.type
_entity.pdbx_description
1 polymer ?
#
loop_
_entity_poly.entity_id
_entity_poly.type
_entity_poly.pdbx_seq_one_letter_code
_entity_poly.pdbx_strand_id
1 'polypeptide(L)'
;EAVVAEAEEAEAPATGATERAPLDWGSIVTAILWGFAALLTPCVFPMVPMTVSFFIKGSGSKAQGRFRATMYGLFIIALYVLPIAALILITRFTGGDSVTEDIFNWLSTHWIPNIIFFVIFMIFAASFFGAFEITLPSSLVNKSDAGAEKGGLIGIFFMALTLVLVSFSCTGPIVGSVIIESMNGGIWMPIITMAAFATAFALPFTLLAWFPSMLKNMPKSGGWLNSVKVVLGFIEVALGLKFLMTADQTYHWGILDREIYLAIWIVVFSLLGLYLLGKLRFAHDDKMETLSVKRLAMAIVVFSFVVYMIPGMFGAPLNGISGYLPPMTSQDFRVEGDNSNLNASVKYGDKLHLPHNLKGYFDLEEAIEVAKKENKPIFVDITGHACNNCREMETRVWSDPRVKQILMDDYIICALYVDDRTDLKTEDYYTNKNGIVMTTLGRKNNAIAVERFNVNAQPGYVLMSPDQEILMPVRGYDASIEGFIAFLEGGKAAMK
;
A
#
# COMPACT_ATOMS: atom_id res chain seq x y z
N GLU A 1 -13.13 -6.27 54.78
CA GLU A 1 -13.05 -4.84 54.41
C GLU A 1 -12.98 -4.74 52.91
N ALA A 2 -14.10 -4.25 52.32
CA ALA A 2 -14.34 -4.11 50.93
C ALA A 2 -13.68 -2.79 50.42
N VAL A 3 -12.98 -2.85 49.29
CA VAL A 3 -12.71 -1.66 48.49
C VAL A 3 -13.43 -1.86 47.17
N VAL A 4 -14.56 -1.17 47.05
CA VAL A 4 -15.32 -0.97 45.82
C VAL A 4 -14.58 0.11 45.03
N ALA A 5 -14.08 -0.19 43.86
CA ALA A 5 -13.61 0.80 42.90
C ALA A 5 -14.77 1.09 41.91
N GLU A 6 -15.18 2.36 41.93
CA GLU A 6 -16.18 2.94 41.05
C GLU A 6 -15.78 2.77 39.58
N ALA A 7 -16.68 2.23 38.80
CA ALA A 7 -16.64 2.29 37.34
C ALA A 7 -17.23 3.65 36.93
N GLU A 8 -16.42 4.51 36.38
CA GLU A 8 -16.80 5.79 35.78
C GLU A 8 -17.49 5.51 34.44
N GLU A 9 -18.78 5.78 34.38
CA GLU A 9 -19.61 5.76 33.17
C GLU A 9 -19.10 6.84 32.22
N ALA A 10 -18.56 6.45 31.10
CA ALA A 10 -18.27 7.36 29.99
C ALA A 10 -19.56 7.58 29.20
N GLU A 11 -20.25 8.68 29.47
CA GLU A 11 -21.34 9.23 28.66
C GLU A 11 -20.87 9.50 27.22
N ALA A 12 -21.64 9.03 26.24
CA ALA A 12 -21.52 9.39 24.84
C ALA A 12 -21.98 10.84 24.64
N PRO A 13 -21.19 11.74 24.03
CA PRO A 13 -21.67 13.07 23.72
C PRO A 13 -22.48 13.05 22.41
N ALA A 14 -23.76 13.40 22.56
CA ALA A 14 -24.63 13.76 21.45
C ALA A 14 -24.25 15.14 20.88
N THR A 15 -24.26 15.20 19.54
CA THR A 15 -24.58 16.34 18.65
C THR A 15 -24.09 17.76 18.99
N GLY A 16 -23.25 18.28 18.07
CA GLY A 16 -23.38 19.66 17.59
C GLY A 16 -22.60 20.71 18.35
N ALA A 17 -21.38 20.93 17.91
CA ALA A 17 -20.77 22.27 17.80
C ALA A 17 -19.36 22.07 17.20
N THR A 18 -18.95 22.97 16.35
CA THR A 18 -17.63 23.11 15.74
C THR A 18 -16.56 23.33 16.84
N GLU A 19 -16.21 22.32 17.60
CA GLU A 19 -15.02 22.34 18.43
C GLU A 19 -13.83 22.01 17.53
N ARG A 20 -12.86 22.93 17.49
CA ARG A 20 -11.54 22.71 16.90
C ARG A 20 -10.91 21.54 17.62
N ALA A 21 -10.91 20.37 17.01
CA ALA A 21 -10.17 19.23 17.53
C ALA A 21 -8.74 19.71 17.85
N PRO A 22 -8.18 19.37 19.02
CA PRO A 22 -6.83 19.77 19.39
C PRO A 22 -5.85 19.26 18.35
N LEU A 23 -4.88 20.11 17.98
CA LEU A 23 -3.84 19.78 17.01
C LEU A 23 -3.11 18.54 17.55
N ASP A 24 -3.30 17.40 16.89
CA ASP A 24 -2.62 16.16 17.28
C ASP A 24 -1.17 16.20 16.83
N TRP A 25 -0.31 16.59 17.76
CA TRP A 25 1.14 16.63 17.56
C TRP A 25 1.73 15.26 17.22
N GLY A 26 1.08 14.18 17.67
CA GLY A 26 1.49 12.82 17.36
C GLY A 26 1.44 12.54 15.85
N SER A 27 0.31 12.83 15.21
CA SER A 27 0.13 12.66 13.77
C SER A 27 1.11 13.50 12.93
N ILE A 28 1.43 14.73 13.39
CA ILE A 28 2.40 15.59 12.70
C ILE A 28 3.82 15.02 12.79
N VAL A 29 4.24 14.57 13.97
CA VAL A 29 5.56 13.94 14.17
C VAL A 29 5.67 12.65 13.35
N THR A 30 4.64 11.84 13.37
CA THR A 30 4.56 10.60 12.58
C THR A 30 4.67 10.92 11.07
N ALA A 31 3.97 11.93 10.57
CA ALA A 31 4.06 12.36 9.18
C ALA A 31 5.47 12.85 8.80
N ILE A 32 6.16 13.58 9.68
CA ILE A 32 7.56 14.00 9.47
C ILE A 32 8.49 12.77 9.39
N LEU A 33 8.35 11.82 10.31
CA LEU A 33 9.15 10.60 10.32
C LEU A 33 8.93 9.78 9.05
N TRP A 34 7.68 9.62 8.61
CA TRP A 34 7.35 8.97 7.34
C TRP A 34 7.87 9.74 6.12
N GLY A 35 7.88 11.08 6.16
CA GLY A 35 8.49 11.91 5.11
C GLY A 35 9.99 11.64 4.95
N PHE A 36 10.74 11.47 6.04
CA PHE A 36 12.14 11.06 6.00
C PHE A 36 12.30 9.59 5.60
N ALA A 37 11.44 8.69 6.08
CA ALA A 37 11.48 7.28 5.69
C ALA A 37 11.24 7.07 4.19
N ALA A 38 10.38 7.90 3.58
CA ALA A 38 10.11 7.88 2.15
C ALA A 38 11.36 8.14 1.29
N LEU A 39 12.37 8.84 1.80
CA LEU A 39 13.65 9.04 1.10
C LEU A 39 14.45 7.75 0.91
N LEU A 40 14.23 6.77 1.77
CA LEU A 40 14.89 5.46 1.70
C LEU A 40 14.19 4.50 0.74
N THR A 41 13.04 4.92 0.19
CA THR A 41 12.35 4.09 -0.80
C THR A 41 13.18 3.93 -2.07
N PRO A 42 13.12 2.75 -2.73
CA PRO A 42 13.94 2.46 -3.90
C PRO A 42 13.69 3.39 -5.08
N CYS A 43 12.51 4.01 -5.17
CA CYS A 43 12.18 4.93 -6.25
C CYS A 43 12.75 6.33 -6.05
N VAL A 44 12.96 6.76 -4.81
CA VAL A 44 13.40 8.13 -4.49
C VAL A 44 14.91 8.24 -4.44
N PHE A 45 15.59 7.29 -3.82
CA PHE A 45 17.02 7.33 -3.61
C PHE A 45 17.84 7.51 -4.91
N PRO A 46 17.54 6.82 -6.03
CA PRO A 46 18.28 7.00 -7.28
C PRO A 46 18.06 8.35 -7.97
N MET A 47 16.96 9.04 -7.61
CA MET A 47 16.66 10.36 -8.17
C MET A 47 17.53 11.47 -7.55
N VAL A 48 18.12 11.24 -6.37
CA VAL A 48 19.01 12.21 -5.69
C VAL A 48 20.21 12.60 -6.54
N PRO A 49 21.02 11.67 -7.11
CA PRO A 49 22.16 12.05 -7.95
C PRO A 49 21.73 12.77 -9.23
N MET A 50 20.56 12.42 -9.79
CA MET A 50 20.05 13.04 -11.00
C MET A 50 19.66 14.51 -10.77
N THR A 51 18.91 14.77 -9.67
CA THR A 51 18.56 16.14 -9.27
C THR A 51 19.78 17.00 -8.98
N VAL A 52 20.75 16.46 -8.25
CA VAL A 52 21.99 17.19 -7.94
C VAL A 52 22.79 17.50 -9.20
N SER A 53 22.91 16.55 -10.14
CA SER A 53 23.61 16.76 -11.43
C SER A 53 22.97 17.91 -12.24
N PHE A 54 21.64 18.01 -12.21
CA PHE A 54 20.90 19.09 -12.86
C PHE A 54 21.26 20.47 -12.26
N PHE A 55 21.29 20.59 -10.92
CA PHE A 55 21.59 21.85 -10.25
C PHE A 55 23.08 22.27 -10.40
N ILE A 56 24.00 21.30 -10.50
CA ILE A 56 25.42 21.60 -10.73
C ILE A 56 25.65 22.19 -12.13
N LYS A 57 24.97 21.64 -13.15
CA LYS A 57 25.16 22.09 -14.56
C LYS A 57 24.45 23.41 -14.87
N GLY A 58 23.36 23.75 -14.13
CA GLY A 58 22.49 24.87 -14.47
C GLY A 58 22.70 26.19 -13.71
N SER A 59 23.68 26.30 -12.80
CA SER A 59 23.84 27.51 -11.98
C SER A 59 24.91 28.45 -12.46
N GLY A 60 24.51 29.60 -13.06
CA GLY A 60 25.40 30.68 -13.44
C GLY A 60 25.95 31.50 -12.26
N SER A 61 25.17 31.68 -11.17
CA SER A 61 25.59 32.34 -9.92
C SER A 61 25.07 31.57 -8.68
N LYS A 62 25.79 31.71 -7.54
CA LYS A 62 25.42 31.08 -6.27
C LYS A 62 24.01 31.48 -5.80
N ALA A 63 23.62 32.73 -6.01
CA ALA A 63 22.31 33.25 -5.62
C ALA A 63 21.20 32.63 -6.48
N GLN A 64 21.43 32.51 -7.78
CA GLN A 64 20.49 31.92 -8.73
C GLN A 64 20.32 30.42 -8.51
N GLY A 65 21.38 29.71 -8.13
CA GLY A 65 21.33 28.30 -7.73
C GLY A 65 20.49 28.07 -6.49
N ARG A 66 20.64 28.90 -5.44
CA ARG A 66 19.84 28.84 -4.22
C ARG A 66 18.35 29.12 -4.48
N PHE A 67 18.05 30.14 -5.28
CA PHE A 67 16.66 30.45 -5.66
C PHE A 67 15.99 29.27 -6.39
N ARG A 68 16.68 28.68 -7.37
CA ARG A 68 16.19 27.50 -8.10
C ARG A 68 15.96 26.31 -7.19
N ALA A 69 16.88 26.05 -6.23
CA ALA A 69 16.74 24.99 -5.25
C ALA A 69 15.54 25.18 -4.33
N THR A 70 15.29 26.43 -3.87
CA THR A 70 14.13 26.76 -3.06
C THR A 70 12.83 26.59 -3.84
N MET A 71 12.80 27.02 -5.11
CA MET A 71 11.64 26.82 -5.99
C MET A 71 11.35 25.33 -6.23
N TYR A 72 12.38 24.51 -6.36
CA TYR A 72 12.25 23.07 -6.49
C TYR A 72 11.57 22.44 -5.27
N GLY A 73 12.05 22.76 -4.07
CA GLY A 73 11.42 22.30 -2.83
C GLY A 73 9.97 22.77 -2.71
N LEU A 74 9.70 24.03 -3.06
CA LEU A 74 8.34 24.58 -3.03
C LEU A 74 7.40 23.86 -4.02
N PHE A 75 7.89 23.55 -5.23
CA PHE A 75 7.10 22.78 -6.19
C PHE A 75 6.81 21.35 -5.71
N ILE A 76 7.76 20.69 -5.05
CA ILE A 76 7.53 19.37 -4.45
C ILE A 76 6.40 19.47 -3.42
N ILE A 77 6.49 20.42 -2.47
CA ILE A 77 5.46 20.63 -1.44
C ILE A 77 4.11 20.94 -2.08
N ALA A 78 4.08 21.85 -3.05
CA ALA A 78 2.84 22.22 -3.74
C ALA A 78 2.21 21.04 -4.48
N LEU A 79 3.00 20.22 -5.17
CA LEU A 79 2.52 19.04 -5.91
C LEU A 79 1.97 17.93 -5.01
N TYR A 80 2.41 17.84 -3.76
CA TYR A 80 1.81 16.92 -2.79
C TYR A 80 0.57 17.51 -2.12
N VAL A 81 0.60 18.78 -1.72
CA VAL A 81 -0.46 19.41 -0.93
C VAL A 81 -1.66 19.83 -1.78
N LEU A 82 -1.44 20.42 -2.97
CA LEU A 82 -2.52 20.97 -3.79
C LEU A 82 -3.53 19.93 -4.28
N PRO A 83 -3.13 18.74 -4.78
CA PRO A 83 -4.10 17.73 -5.20
C PRO A 83 -4.98 17.26 -4.05
N ILE A 84 -4.40 17.07 -2.86
CA ILE A 84 -5.14 16.62 -1.67
C ILE A 84 -6.07 17.73 -1.17
N ALA A 85 -5.59 18.96 -1.09
CA ALA A 85 -6.43 20.10 -0.73
C ALA A 85 -7.58 20.29 -1.74
N ALA A 86 -7.32 20.16 -3.03
CA ALA A 86 -8.34 20.24 -4.07
C ALA A 86 -9.36 19.11 -3.92
N LEU A 87 -8.91 17.89 -3.65
CA LEU A 87 -9.78 16.73 -3.43
C LEU A 87 -10.71 16.96 -2.22
N ILE A 88 -10.16 17.40 -1.07
CA ILE A 88 -10.93 17.69 0.14
C ILE A 88 -11.95 18.83 -0.13
N LEU A 89 -11.57 19.85 -0.88
CA LEU A 89 -12.48 20.93 -1.24
C LEU A 89 -13.60 20.43 -2.15
N ILE A 90 -13.29 19.65 -3.18
CA ILE A 90 -14.29 19.10 -4.11
C ILE A 90 -15.30 18.24 -3.35
N THR A 91 -14.84 17.34 -2.48
CA THR A 91 -15.73 16.47 -1.68
C THR A 91 -16.66 17.29 -0.77
N ARG A 92 -16.16 18.38 -0.22
CA ARG A 92 -16.97 19.27 0.62
C ARG A 92 -18.05 20.03 -0.18
N PHE A 93 -17.73 20.46 -1.40
CA PHE A 93 -18.69 21.19 -2.26
C PHE A 93 -19.72 20.24 -2.90
N THR A 94 -19.36 19.00 -3.18
CA THR A 94 -20.26 17.99 -3.79
C THR A 94 -21.09 17.24 -2.75
N GLY A 95 -20.81 17.41 -1.45
CA GLY A 95 -21.60 16.79 -0.36
C GLY A 95 -21.44 15.27 -0.25
N GLY A 96 -20.38 14.67 -0.82
CA GLY A 96 -20.20 13.23 -0.87
C GLY A 96 -18.83 12.77 -0.39
N ASP A 97 -18.73 12.31 0.86
CA ASP A 97 -17.54 11.62 1.36
C ASP A 97 -17.24 10.34 0.53
N SER A 98 -18.27 9.74 -0.06
CA SER A 98 -18.17 8.56 -0.94
C SER A 98 -17.36 8.79 -2.23
N VAL A 99 -17.30 10.01 -2.77
CA VAL A 99 -16.59 10.30 -4.03
C VAL A 99 -15.08 10.17 -3.86
N THR A 100 -14.54 10.56 -2.70
CA THR A 100 -13.10 10.48 -2.41
C THR A 100 -12.66 9.04 -2.26
N GLU A 101 -13.43 8.24 -1.54
CA GLU A 101 -13.17 6.81 -1.33
C GLU A 101 -13.23 6.04 -2.67
N ASP A 102 -14.22 6.33 -3.50
CA ASP A 102 -14.35 5.74 -4.84
C ASP A 102 -13.15 6.05 -5.74
N ILE A 103 -12.60 7.28 -5.70
CA ILE A 103 -11.44 7.67 -6.50
C ILE A 103 -10.17 6.96 -6.02
N PHE A 104 -9.91 6.91 -4.71
CA PHE A 104 -8.74 6.20 -4.16
C PHE A 104 -8.83 4.70 -4.39
N ASN A 105 -10.00 4.10 -4.16
CA ASN A 105 -10.23 2.70 -4.44
C ASN A 105 -10.06 2.40 -5.95
N TRP A 106 -10.56 3.27 -6.83
CA TRP A 106 -10.36 3.14 -8.27
C TRP A 106 -8.88 3.21 -8.65
N LEU A 107 -8.13 4.18 -8.11
CA LEU A 107 -6.71 4.35 -8.41
C LEU A 107 -5.87 3.15 -7.94
N SER A 108 -6.19 2.58 -6.79
CA SER A 108 -5.43 1.47 -6.19
C SER A 108 -5.76 0.11 -6.79
N THR A 109 -6.99 -0.09 -7.29
CA THR A 109 -7.48 -1.44 -7.68
C THR A 109 -7.79 -1.58 -9.16
N HIS A 110 -7.99 -0.47 -9.91
CA HIS A 110 -8.30 -0.55 -11.33
C HIS A 110 -7.08 -0.98 -12.15
N TRP A 111 -7.29 -1.84 -13.16
CA TRP A 111 -6.20 -2.41 -13.96
C TRP A 111 -5.38 -1.36 -14.73
N ILE A 112 -6.01 -0.28 -15.23
CA ILE A 112 -5.30 0.75 -16.02
C ILE A 112 -4.20 1.45 -15.22
N PRO A 113 -4.44 2.07 -14.05
CA PRO A 113 -3.38 2.66 -13.24
C PRO A 113 -2.32 1.63 -12.84
N ASN A 114 -2.73 0.42 -12.45
CA ASN A 114 -1.81 -0.61 -12.00
C ASN A 114 -0.87 -1.08 -13.13
N ILE A 115 -1.39 -1.27 -14.36
CA ILE A 115 -0.53 -1.58 -15.52
C ILE A 115 0.39 -0.41 -15.86
N ILE A 116 -0.11 0.83 -15.82
CA ILE A 116 0.73 2.01 -16.06
C ILE A 116 1.87 2.07 -15.04
N PHE A 117 1.59 1.88 -13.75
CA PHE A 117 2.63 1.84 -12.72
C PHE A 117 3.61 0.69 -12.94
N PHE A 118 3.13 -0.51 -13.23
CA PHE A 118 3.99 -1.63 -13.56
C PHE A 118 4.95 -1.31 -14.72
N VAL A 119 4.44 -0.74 -15.82
CA VAL A 119 5.26 -0.37 -16.98
C VAL A 119 6.28 0.71 -16.61
N ILE A 120 5.90 1.72 -15.84
CA ILE A 120 6.80 2.76 -15.35
C ILE A 120 7.93 2.14 -14.53
N PHE A 121 7.62 1.24 -13.59
CA PHE A 121 8.62 0.54 -12.77
C PHE A 121 9.58 -0.30 -13.63
N MET A 122 9.08 -1.00 -14.64
CA MET A 122 9.93 -1.78 -15.55
C MET A 122 10.85 -0.88 -16.38
N ILE A 123 10.37 0.30 -16.82
CA ILE A 123 11.19 1.29 -17.54
C ILE A 123 12.31 1.81 -16.63
N PHE A 124 12.01 2.14 -15.38
CA PHE A 124 13.03 2.60 -14.42
C PHE A 124 14.04 1.50 -14.09
N ALA A 125 13.58 0.28 -13.84
CA ALA A 125 14.46 -0.86 -13.61
C ALA A 125 15.41 -1.09 -14.79
N ALA A 126 14.90 -1.03 -16.02
CA ALA A 126 15.72 -1.14 -17.24
C ALA A 126 16.77 0.00 -17.31
N SER A 127 16.39 1.23 -16.93
CA SER A 127 17.35 2.35 -16.84
C SER A 127 18.40 2.11 -15.76
N PHE A 128 18.04 1.53 -14.61
CA PHE A 128 19.00 1.22 -13.54
C PHE A 128 19.96 0.09 -13.92
N PHE A 129 19.55 -0.84 -14.75
CA PHE A 129 20.41 -1.85 -15.35
C PHE A 129 21.32 -1.28 -16.46
N GLY A 130 21.13 0.01 -16.83
CA GLY A 130 21.96 0.67 -17.84
C GLY A 130 21.53 0.40 -19.28
N ALA A 131 20.31 -0.06 -19.52
CA ALA A 131 19.80 -0.26 -20.87
C ALA A 131 19.69 1.06 -21.65
N PHE A 132 19.37 2.15 -20.96
CA PHE A 132 19.35 3.52 -21.47
C PHE A 132 19.48 4.52 -20.31
N GLU A 133 20.04 5.67 -20.59
CA GLU A 133 20.03 6.79 -19.66
C GLU A 133 18.77 7.63 -19.89
N ILE A 134 18.00 7.86 -18.83
CA ILE A 134 16.87 8.81 -18.88
C ILE A 134 17.45 10.22 -18.88
N THR A 135 17.95 10.64 -20.04
CA THR A 135 18.34 12.03 -20.27
C THR A 135 17.15 12.78 -20.85
N LEU A 136 16.81 13.91 -20.25
CA LEU A 136 15.84 14.82 -20.87
C LEU A 136 16.31 15.15 -22.30
N PRO A 137 15.43 15.03 -23.33
CA PRO A 137 15.82 15.32 -24.70
C PRO A 137 16.52 16.66 -24.80
N SER A 138 17.72 16.67 -25.38
CA SER A 138 18.52 17.87 -25.54
C SER A 138 17.80 19.00 -26.28
N SER A 139 16.75 18.66 -27.07
CA SER A 139 15.88 19.62 -27.72
C SER A 139 15.01 20.43 -26.73
N LEU A 140 14.64 19.85 -25.57
CA LEU A 140 13.94 20.57 -24.50
C LEU A 140 14.92 21.42 -23.67
N VAL A 141 16.12 20.92 -23.45
CA VAL A 141 17.20 21.66 -22.73
C VAL A 141 17.71 22.83 -23.58
N ASN A 142 17.99 22.61 -24.88
CA ASN A 142 18.55 23.63 -25.78
C ASN A 142 17.51 24.71 -26.16
N LYS A 143 16.21 24.41 -26.20
CA LYS A 143 15.15 25.43 -26.33
C LYS A 143 14.99 26.28 -25.07
N SER A 144 15.38 25.76 -23.90
CA SER A 144 15.44 26.53 -22.65
C SER A 144 16.61 27.51 -22.59
N ASP A 145 17.74 27.23 -23.27
CA ASP A 145 18.88 28.12 -23.28
C ASP A 145 18.74 29.34 -24.22
N ALA A 146 17.85 29.26 -25.22
CA ALA A 146 17.55 30.36 -26.13
C ALA A 146 16.58 31.42 -25.56
N GLY A 147 15.98 31.16 -24.38
CA GLY A 147 15.07 32.05 -23.66
C GLY A 147 15.45 32.14 -22.19
N ALA A 148 16.62 32.63 -21.87
CA ALA A 148 17.31 32.55 -20.58
C ALA A 148 16.56 33.07 -19.33
N GLU A 149 15.40 33.69 -19.46
CA GLU A 149 14.59 34.17 -18.32
C GLU A 149 13.29 33.36 -18.07
N LYS A 150 12.74 32.66 -19.07
CA LYS A 150 11.45 31.93 -18.93
C LYS A 150 11.58 30.40 -18.86
N GLY A 151 12.70 29.81 -19.31
CA GLY A 151 12.88 28.34 -19.32
C GLY A 151 13.30 27.72 -17.97
N GLY A 152 13.88 28.50 -17.07
CA GLY A 152 14.47 28.00 -15.82
C GLY A 152 13.46 27.44 -14.80
N LEU A 153 12.32 28.10 -14.62
CA LEU A 153 11.29 27.67 -13.64
C LEU A 153 10.42 26.51 -14.16
N ILE A 154 10.14 26.50 -15.46
CA ILE A 154 9.35 25.42 -16.08
C ILE A 154 10.12 24.09 -16.03
N GLY A 155 11.41 24.09 -16.31
CA GLY A 155 12.25 22.89 -16.19
C GLY A 155 12.31 22.36 -14.76
N ILE A 156 12.40 23.24 -13.76
CA ILE A 156 12.38 22.88 -12.34
C ILE A 156 11.02 22.30 -11.95
N PHE A 157 9.92 22.86 -12.44
CA PHE A 157 8.57 22.34 -12.21
C PHE A 157 8.40 20.92 -12.78
N PHE A 158 8.80 20.69 -14.04
CA PHE A 158 8.71 19.36 -14.63
C PHE A 158 9.61 18.33 -13.91
N MET A 159 10.76 18.74 -13.42
CA MET A 159 11.63 17.88 -12.62
C MET A 159 11.01 17.54 -11.27
N ALA A 160 10.37 18.51 -10.61
CA ALA A 160 9.61 18.26 -9.38
C ALA A 160 8.39 17.34 -9.64
N LEU A 161 7.68 17.59 -10.74
CA LEU A 161 6.55 16.77 -11.16
C LEU A 161 6.99 15.31 -11.43
N THR A 162 8.08 15.10 -12.15
CA THR A 162 8.61 13.76 -12.39
C THR A 162 9.00 13.08 -11.08
N LEU A 163 9.68 13.77 -10.16
CA LEU A 163 10.03 13.24 -8.86
C LEU A 163 8.78 12.81 -8.08
N VAL A 164 7.77 13.68 -8.02
CA VAL A 164 6.53 13.42 -7.27
C VAL A 164 5.75 12.26 -7.88
N LEU A 165 5.59 12.21 -9.21
CA LEU A 165 4.89 11.12 -9.90
C LEU A 165 5.56 9.77 -9.68
N VAL A 166 6.88 9.71 -9.80
CA VAL A 166 7.65 8.48 -9.56
C VAL A 166 7.59 8.09 -8.09
N SER A 167 7.80 9.06 -7.19
CA SER A 167 7.74 8.82 -5.75
C SER A 167 6.36 8.42 -5.29
N PHE A 168 5.28 8.94 -5.89
CA PHE A 168 3.91 8.67 -5.49
C PHE A 168 3.58 7.17 -5.53
N SER A 169 4.10 6.44 -6.51
CA SER A 169 3.92 4.99 -6.60
C SER A 169 4.46 4.25 -5.38
N CYS A 170 5.59 4.67 -4.82
CA CYS A 170 6.21 4.06 -3.63
C CYS A 170 5.74 4.68 -2.31
N THR A 171 5.35 5.96 -2.32
CA THR A 171 4.90 6.68 -1.12
C THR A 171 3.38 6.66 -0.97
N GLY A 172 2.63 6.23 -2.00
CA GLY A 172 1.16 6.16 -1.98
C GLY A 172 0.57 5.46 -0.76
N PRO A 173 1.03 4.25 -0.37
CA PRO A 173 0.57 3.58 0.84
C PRO A 173 0.85 4.39 2.11
N ILE A 174 2.00 5.06 2.18
CA ILE A 174 2.40 5.91 3.32
C ILE A 174 1.52 7.17 3.36
N VAL A 175 1.34 7.80 2.21
CA VAL A 175 0.48 8.98 2.07
C VAL A 175 -0.97 8.62 2.43
N GLY A 176 -1.46 7.47 1.97
CA GLY A 176 -2.78 6.96 2.30
C GLY A 176 -2.97 6.75 3.80
N SER A 177 -2.03 6.12 4.49
CA SER A 177 -2.12 5.90 5.94
C SER A 177 -2.11 7.22 6.72
N VAL A 178 -1.26 8.18 6.34
CA VAL A 178 -1.20 9.51 6.96
C VAL A 178 -2.52 10.28 6.77
N ILE A 179 -3.16 10.16 5.61
CA ILE A 179 -4.45 10.80 5.34
C ILE A 179 -5.53 10.15 6.20
N ILE A 180 -5.64 8.82 6.21
CA ILE A 180 -6.66 8.09 6.98
C ILE A 180 -6.53 8.40 8.47
N GLU A 181 -5.31 8.36 9.03
CA GLU A 181 -5.05 8.68 10.44
C GLU A 181 -5.47 10.11 10.80
N SER A 182 -5.34 11.06 9.85
CA SER A 182 -5.66 12.47 10.07
C SER A 182 -7.12 12.84 9.81
N MET A 183 -7.94 11.97 9.21
CA MET A 183 -9.35 12.28 8.87
C MET A 183 -10.24 12.52 10.09
N ASN A 184 -9.90 11.95 11.24
CA ASN A 184 -10.63 12.17 12.50
C ASN A 184 -10.48 13.60 13.05
N GLY A 185 -9.52 14.39 12.54
CA GLY A 185 -9.19 15.75 12.99
C GLY A 185 -9.84 16.90 12.20
N GLY A 186 -10.82 16.62 11.34
CA GLY A 186 -11.46 17.66 10.52
C GLY A 186 -10.66 18.01 9.25
N ILE A 187 -11.06 19.06 8.53
CA ILE A 187 -10.53 19.41 7.19
C ILE A 187 -9.05 19.83 7.22
N TRP A 188 -8.62 20.49 8.27
CA TRP A 188 -7.28 21.10 8.36
C TRP A 188 -6.18 20.08 8.69
N MET A 189 -6.51 19.02 9.44
CA MET A 189 -5.53 18.02 9.86
C MET A 189 -4.88 17.28 8.68
N PRO A 190 -5.62 16.74 7.70
CA PRO A 190 -5.00 16.09 6.53
C PRO A 190 -4.10 17.03 5.72
N ILE A 191 -4.47 18.32 5.61
CA ILE A 191 -3.66 19.31 4.88
C ILE A 191 -2.36 19.63 5.64
N ILE A 192 -2.42 19.79 6.95
CA ILE A 192 -1.25 20.09 7.80
C ILE A 192 -0.30 18.88 7.85
N THR A 193 -0.82 17.68 8.04
CA THR A 193 0.00 16.44 8.07
C THR A 193 0.65 16.17 6.72
N MET A 194 -0.06 16.40 5.61
CA MET A 194 0.53 16.33 4.28
C MET A 194 1.58 17.39 4.02
N ALA A 195 1.36 18.62 4.48
CA ALA A 195 2.36 19.68 4.38
C ALA A 195 3.61 19.35 5.22
N ALA A 196 3.45 18.76 6.41
CA ALA A 196 4.56 18.30 7.24
C ALA A 196 5.35 17.16 6.57
N PHE A 197 4.65 16.15 6.04
CA PHE A 197 5.23 15.07 5.25
C PHE A 197 6.01 15.61 4.05
N ALA A 198 5.36 16.42 3.20
CA ALA A 198 5.96 16.96 1.98
C ALA A 198 7.17 17.87 2.28
N THR A 199 7.14 18.62 3.40
CA THR A 199 8.26 19.46 3.83
C THR A 199 9.43 18.61 4.28
N ALA A 200 9.22 17.57 5.09
CA ALA A 200 10.24 16.63 5.52
C ALA A 200 10.86 15.90 4.31
N PHE A 201 10.04 15.49 3.34
CA PHE A 201 10.48 14.87 2.10
C PHE A 201 11.27 15.82 1.21
N ALA A 202 10.85 17.07 1.01
CA ALA A 202 11.49 18.05 0.14
C ALA A 202 12.80 18.63 0.73
N LEU A 203 12.93 18.64 2.07
CA LEU A 203 14.03 19.29 2.78
C LEU A 203 15.42 18.75 2.37
N PRO A 204 15.71 17.44 2.32
CA PRO A 204 17.01 16.94 1.90
C PRO A 204 17.35 17.28 0.46
N PHE A 205 16.40 17.23 -0.46
CA PHE A 205 16.60 17.60 -1.86
C PHE A 205 16.95 19.08 -1.99
N THR A 206 16.25 19.93 -1.25
CA THR A 206 16.51 21.37 -1.22
C THR A 206 17.87 21.69 -0.63
N LEU A 207 18.27 21.04 0.48
CA LEU A 207 19.57 21.21 1.11
C LEU A 207 20.71 20.76 0.19
N LEU A 208 20.58 19.60 -0.45
CA LEU A 208 21.59 19.10 -1.40
C LEU A 208 21.73 20.02 -2.62
N ALA A 209 20.63 20.59 -3.09
CA ALA A 209 20.65 21.58 -4.17
C ALA A 209 21.23 22.94 -3.72
N TRP A 210 21.11 23.31 -2.44
CA TRP A 210 21.74 24.53 -1.87
C TRP A 210 23.23 24.42 -1.71
N PHE A 211 23.74 23.21 -1.36
CA PHE A 211 25.14 22.94 -1.09
C PHE A 211 25.73 21.88 -2.04
N PRO A 212 25.77 22.14 -3.37
CA PRO A 212 26.29 21.17 -4.33
C PRO A 212 27.80 20.86 -4.13
N SER A 213 28.50 21.68 -3.34
CA SER A 213 29.90 21.44 -2.95
C SER A 213 30.07 20.26 -1.99
N MET A 214 29.07 19.92 -1.18
CA MET A 214 29.13 18.71 -0.33
C MET A 214 29.24 17.43 -1.16
N LEU A 215 28.57 17.39 -2.32
CA LEU A 215 28.65 16.24 -3.23
C LEU A 215 29.95 16.19 -4.08
N LYS A 216 30.59 17.34 -4.29
CA LYS A 216 31.91 17.33 -4.98
C LYS A 216 32.97 16.60 -4.17
N ASN A 217 32.82 16.52 -2.86
CA ASN A 217 33.69 15.81 -1.93
C ASN A 217 33.31 14.34 -1.71
N MET A 218 32.15 13.90 -2.23
CA MET A 218 31.86 12.46 -2.28
C MET A 218 32.86 11.82 -3.28
N PRO A 219 33.47 10.68 -2.87
CA PRO A 219 34.43 10.02 -3.73
C PRO A 219 33.79 9.79 -5.10
N LYS A 220 34.52 10.22 -6.15
CA LYS A 220 34.14 9.97 -7.56
C LYS A 220 34.21 8.47 -7.92
N SER A 221 33.96 7.57 -6.97
CA SER A 221 33.89 6.14 -7.18
C SER A 221 32.54 5.82 -7.82
N GLY A 222 32.43 6.02 -9.13
CA GLY A 222 31.26 5.71 -9.95
C GLY A 222 30.74 4.28 -9.71
N GLY A 223 31.61 3.35 -9.40
CA GLY A 223 31.27 1.94 -9.21
C GLY A 223 30.36 1.64 -8.01
N TRP A 224 30.51 2.37 -6.87
CA TRP A 224 29.61 2.12 -5.72
C TRP A 224 28.18 2.58 -6.01
N LEU A 225 28.03 3.79 -6.57
CA LEU A 225 26.71 4.34 -6.90
C LEU A 225 26.01 3.50 -7.97
N ASN A 226 26.78 3.03 -8.97
CA ASN A 226 26.23 2.13 -9.99
C ASN A 226 25.77 0.80 -9.38
N SER A 227 26.56 0.22 -8.47
CA SER A 227 26.16 -1.00 -7.77
C SER A 227 24.86 -0.82 -6.98
N VAL A 228 24.67 0.33 -6.32
CA VAL A 228 23.41 0.64 -5.60
C VAL A 228 22.24 0.77 -6.58
N LYS A 229 22.43 1.44 -7.74
CA LYS A 229 21.38 1.55 -8.76
C LYS A 229 20.92 0.17 -9.25
N VAL A 230 21.87 -0.73 -9.54
CA VAL A 230 21.54 -2.08 -10.02
C VAL A 230 20.81 -2.90 -8.94
N VAL A 231 21.26 -2.85 -7.68
CA VAL A 231 20.55 -3.50 -6.56
C VAL A 231 19.12 -2.98 -6.45
N LEU A 232 18.93 -1.66 -6.50
CA LEU A 232 17.62 -1.04 -6.46
C LEU A 232 16.76 -1.41 -7.67
N GLY A 233 17.37 -1.56 -8.86
CA GLY A 233 16.69 -2.04 -10.06
C GLY A 233 16.06 -3.43 -9.87
N PHE A 234 16.78 -4.37 -9.25
CA PHE A 234 16.22 -5.70 -8.94
C PHE A 234 15.05 -5.61 -7.93
N ILE A 235 15.19 -4.77 -6.90
CA ILE A 235 14.11 -4.53 -5.92
C ILE A 235 12.91 -3.91 -6.62
N GLU A 236 13.14 -2.97 -7.55
CA GLU A 236 12.09 -2.29 -8.30
C GLU A 236 11.31 -3.25 -9.20
N VAL A 237 11.98 -4.20 -9.86
CA VAL A 237 11.32 -5.27 -10.62
C VAL A 237 10.40 -6.09 -9.70
N ALA A 238 10.90 -6.49 -8.52
CA ALA A 238 10.10 -7.27 -7.57
C ALA A 238 8.88 -6.49 -7.06
N LEU A 239 9.04 -5.20 -6.71
CA LEU A 239 7.94 -4.35 -6.25
C LEU A 239 6.97 -3.98 -7.38
N GLY A 240 7.45 -3.78 -8.60
CA GLY A 240 6.62 -3.51 -9.76
C GLY A 240 5.61 -4.63 -10.05
N LEU A 241 6.00 -5.88 -9.85
CA LEU A 241 5.11 -7.04 -9.98
C LEU A 241 3.90 -6.98 -9.04
N LYS A 242 3.99 -6.27 -7.91
CA LYS A 242 2.86 -6.07 -7.00
C LYS A 242 1.68 -5.38 -7.67
N PHE A 243 1.94 -4.38 -8.51
CA PHE A 243 0.87 -3.68 -9.23
C PHE A 243 0.17 -4.60 -10.23
N LEU A 244 0.94 -5.40 -10.95
CA LEU A 244 0.38 -6.37 -11.89
C LEU A 244 -0.43 -7.45 -11.15
N MET A 245 0.08 -7.95 -10.01
CA MET A 245 -0.63 -8.87 -9.13
C MET A 245 -1.95 -8.29 -8.63
N THR A 246 -1.96 -7.02 -8.20
CA THR A 246 -3.18 -6.37 -7.72
C THR A 246 -4.25 -6.32 -8.81
N ALA A 247 -3.88 -5.97 -10.05
CA ALA A 247 -4.80 -5.99 -11.17
C ALA A 247 -5.30 -7.40 -11.46
N ASP A 248 -4.41 -8.40 -11.48
CA ASP A 248 -4.72 -9.80 -11.73
C ASP A 248 -5.74 -10.36 -10.72
N GLN A 249 -5.47 -10.16 -9.42
CA GLN A 249 -6.34 -10.66 -8.35
C GLN A 249 -7.71 -9.97 -8.34
N THR A 250 -7.74 -8.65 -8.58
CA THR A 250 -8.99 -7.85 -8.55
C THR A 250 -9.93 -8.18 -9.71
N TYR A 251 -9.37 -8.55 -10.87
CA TYR A 251 -10.12 -8.89 -12.08
C TYR A 251 -10.18 -10.39 -12.37
N HIS A 252 -9.60 -11.22 -11.50
CA HIS A 252 -9.58 -12.69 -11.61
C HIS A 252 -9.03 -13.20 -12.95
N TRP A 253 -7.90 -12.62 -13.44
CA TRP A 253 -7.29 -13.07 -14.70
C TRP A 253 -6.58 -14.43 -14.56
N GLY A 254 -6.09 -14.77 -13.34
CA GLY A 254 -5.39 -16.04 -13.07
C GLY A 254 -4.06 -16.17 -13.80
N ILE A 255 -3.34 -15.05 -14.00
CA ILE A 255 -2.04 -15.03 -14.68
C ILE A 255 -0.89 -15.10 -13.66
N LEU A 256 -1.06 -14.42 -12.52
CA LEU A 256 -0.04 -14.30 -11.47
C LEU A 256 -0.49 -14.99 -10.19
N ASP A 257 -0.69 -16.30 -10.28
CA ASP A 257 -0.90 -17.11 -9.09
C ASP A 257 0.31 -17.10 -8.16
N ARG A 258 0.09 -17.51 -6.93
CA ARG A 258 1.12 -17.42 -5.88
C ARG A 258 2.43 -18.11 -6.26
N GLU A 259 2.36 -19.25 -6.93
CA GLU A 259 3.52 -20.00 -7.41
C GLU A 259 4.31 -19.25 -8.46
N ILE A 260 3.64 -18.71 -9.47
CA ILE A 260 4.25 -17.96 -10.57
C ILE A 260 4.92 -16.71 -10.03
N TYR A 261 4.21 -15.98 -9.16
CA TYR A 261 4.72 -14.78 -8.53
C TYR A 261 5.98 -15.07 -7.70
N LEU A 262 5.95 -16.09 -6.84
CA LEU A 262 7.09 -16.51 -6.03
C LEU A 262 8.25 -17.02 -6.90
N ALA A 263 7.97 -17.77 -7.97
CA ALA A 263 9.01 -18.23 -8.90
C ALA A 263 9.76 -17.05 -9.52
N ILE A 264 9.04 -16.01 -9.95
CA ILE A 264 9.66 -14.79 -10.51
C ILE A 264 10.50 -14.09 -9.42
N TRP A 265 9.99 -13.94 -8.21
CA TRP A 265 10.74 -13.33 -7.10
C TRP A 265 12.01 -14.11 -6.76
N ILE A 266 11.93 -15.43 -6.67
CA ILE A 266 13.08 -16.31 -6.42
C ILE A 266 14.15 -16.10 -7.49
N VAL A 267 13.76 -16.02 -8.77
CA VAL A 267 14.71 -15.77 -9.87
C VAL A 267 15.31 -14.37 -9.77
N VAL A 268 14.50 -13.34 -9.56
CA VAL A 268 14.95 -11.93 -9.44
C VAL A 268 15.97 -11.79 -8.31
N PHE A 269 15.67 -12.30 -7.12
CA PHE A 269 16.58 -12.22 -5.98
C PHE A 269 17.80 -13.15 -6.12
N SER A 270 17.68 -14.28 -6.82
CA SER A 270 18.84 -15.12 -7.15
C SER A 270 19.81 -14.40 -8.08
N LEU A 271 19.28 -13.71 -9.11
CA LEU A 271 20.09 -12.88 -10.01
C LEU A 271 20.76 -11.72 -9.25
N LEU A 272 20.05 -11.09 -8.31
CA LEU A 272 20.63 -10.08 -7.42
C LEU A 272 21.80 -10.68 -6.59
N GLY A 273 21.60 -11.86 -6.02
CA GLY A 273 22.67 -12.57 -5.29
C GLY A 273 23.90 -12.86 -6.15
N LEU A 274 23.71 -13.33 -7.38
CA LEU A 274 24.78 -13.54 -8.36
C LEU A 274 25.47 -12.22 -8.76
N TYR A 275 24.73 -11.14 -8.89
CA TYR A 275 25.28 -9.79 -9.12
C TYR A 275 26.19 -9.34 -7.98
N LEU A 276 25.74 -9.51 -6.73
CA LEU A 276 26.54 -9.17 -5.54
C LEU A 276 27.83 -9.98 -5.45
N LEU A 277 27.81 -11.25 -5.89
CA LEU A 277 28.99 -12.10 -5.99
C LEU A 277 29.90 -11.76 -7.20
N GLY A 278 29.49 -10.80 -8.05
CA GLY A 278 30.26 -10.38 -9.23
C GLY A 278 30.22 -11.33 -10.42
N LYS A 279 29.28 -12.30 -10.41
CA LYS A 279 29.09 -13.25 -11.53
C LYS A 279 28.27 -12.61 -12.68
N LEU A 280 27.37 -11.69 -12.35
CA LEU A 280 26.65 -10.86 -13.31
C LEU A 280 27.28 -9.46 -13.37
N ARG A 281 27.34 -8.86 -14.57
CA ARG A 281 27.87 -7.51 -14.79
C ARG A 281 27.00 -6.79 -15.81
N PHE A 282 26.76 -5.53 -15.56
CA PHE A 282 26.05 -4.62 -16.48
C PHE A 282 27.04 -3.65 -17.14
N ALA A 283 26.59 -2.93 -18.17
CA ALA A 283 27.44 -2.15 -19.06
C ALA A 283 28.32 -1.08 -18.38
N HIS A 284 27.90 -0.60 -17.21
CA HIS A 284 28.59 0.48 -16.47
C HIS A 284 29.27 -0.01 -15.18
N ASP A 285 29.43 -1.34 -15.02
CA ASP A 285 30.07 -1.91 -13.84
C ASP A 285 31.60 -1.97 -13.98
N ASP A 286 32.29 -1.57 -12.93
CA ASP A 286 33.73 -1.73 -12.82
C ASP A 286 34.11 -3.22 -12.71
N LYS A 287 35.28 -3.55 -13.26
CA LYS A 287 35.82 -4.93 -13.10
C LYS A 287 36.15 -5.17 -11.63
N MET A 288 35.55 -6.17 -11.08
CA MET A 288 35.76 -6.60 -9.69
C MET A 288 36.87 -7.66 -9.67
N GLU A 289 38.03 -7.33 -9.14
CA GLU A 289 39.16 -8.30 -8.99
C GLU A 289 39.01 -9.09 -7.69
N THR A 290 38.46 -8.48 -6.63
CA THR A 290 38.28 -9.13 -5.32
C THR A 290 36.88 -8.90 -4.77
N LEU A 291 36.33 -9.90 -4.12
CA LEU A 291 35.02 -9.80 -3.46
C LEU A 291 35.16 -9.11 -2.10
N SER A 292 34.50 -7.98 -1.91
CA SER A 292 34.43 -7.29 -0.61
C SER A 292 33.59 -8.07 0.40
N VAL A 293 34.04 -8.12 1.66
CA VAL A 293 33.30 -8.75 2.76
C VAL A 293 31.87 -8.23 2.90
N LYS A 294 31.66 -6.92 2.66
CA LYS A 294 30.31 -6.31 2.70
C LYS A 294 29.40 -6.88 1.60
N ARG A 295 29.91 -7.05 0.37
CA ARG A 295 29.14 -7.65 -0.72
C ARG A 295 28.84 -9.13 -0.47
N LEU A 296 29.80 -9.88 0.09
CA LEU A 296 29.57 -11.25 0.49
C LEU A 296 28.49 -11.37 1.56
N ALA A 297 28.51 -10.53 2.60
CA ALA A 297 27.49 -10.50 3.63
C ALA A 297 26.09 -10.20 3.06
N MET A 298 25.98 -9.20 2.18
CA MET A 298 24.72 -8.90 1.49
C MET A 298 24.25 -10.07 0.60
N ALA A 299 25.15 -10.73 -0.11
CA ALA A 299 24.81 -11.89 -0.94
C ALA A 299 24.27 -13.05 -0.07
N ILE A 300 24.85 -13.29 1.11
CA ILE A 300 24.35 -14.30 2.06
C ILE A 300 22.93 -13.95 2.50
N VAL A 301 22.65 -12.70 2.85
CA VAL A 301 21.30 -12.25 3.23
C VAL A 301 20.31 -12.47 2.09
N VAL A 302 20.68 -12.10 0.87
CA VAL A 302 19.81 -12.25 -0.32
C VAL A 302 19.54 -13.75 -0.61
N PHE A 303 20.55 -14.61 -0.59
CA PHE A 303 20.34 -16.04 -0.80
C PHE A 303 19.57 -16.70 0.35
N SER A 304 19.76 -16.26 1.59
CA SER A 304 18.92 -16.71 2.72
C SER A 304 17.46 -16.34 2.51
N PHE A 305 17.20 -15.16 1.97
CA PHE A 305 15.85 -14.73 1.61
C PHE A 305 15.25 -15.57 0.46
N VAL A 306 16.06 -15.91 -0.55
CA VAL A 306 15.65 -16.84 -1.62
C VAL A 306 15.25 -18.20 -1.06
N VAL A 307 16.07 -18.78 -0.18
CA VAL A 307 15.77 -20.07 0.46
C VAL A 307 14.51 -19.98 1.33
N TYR A 308 14.29 -18.85 2.02
CA TYR A 308 13.08 -18.60 2.81
C TYR A 308 11.81 -18.58 1.95
N MET A 309 11.88 -18.13 0.68
CA MET A 309 10.73 -18.10 -0.22
C MET A 309 10.34 -19.47 -0.80
N ILE A 310 11.28 -20.43 -0.91
CA ILE A 310 11.05 -21.73 -1.54
C ILE A 310 9.88 -22.51 -0.90
N PRO A 311 9.75 -22.63 0.43
CA PRO A 311 8.60 -23.32 1.05
C PRO A 311 7.26 -22.68 0.69
N GLY A 312 7.23 -21.36 0.40
CA GLY A 312 6.02 -20.65 -0.01
C GLY A 312 5.42 -21.15 -1.32
N MET A 313 6.24 -21.71 -2.23
CA MET A 313 5.77 -22.36 -3.47
C MET A 313 4.97 -23.64 -3.19
N PHE A 314 5.10 -24.22 -1.99
CA PHE A 314 4.41 -25.44 -1.58
C PHE A 314 3.33 -25.18 -0.52
N GLY A 315 2.89 -23.93 -0.34
CA GLY A 315 1.79 -23.57 0.54
C GLY A 315 2.21 -23.10 1.94
N ALA A 316 3.51 -22.94 2.24
CA ALA A 316 3.91 -22.40 3.52
C ALA A 316 3.54 -20.92 3.67
N PRO A 317 2.99 -20.48 4.84
CA PRO A 317 2.74 -19.08 5.12
C PRO A 317 4.07 -18.35 5.30
N LEU A 318 4.37 -17.39 4.44
CA LEU A 318 5.59 -16.58 4.51
C LEU A 318 5.31 -15.31 5.33
N ASN A 319 5.21 -15.44 6.65
CA ASN A 319 4.75 -14.40 7.58
C ASN A 319 5.49 -13.06 7.46
N GLY A 320 6.77 -13.06 7.06
CA GLY A 320 7.56 -11.83 6.91
C GLY A 320 7.26 -11.01 5.68
N ILE A 321 6.65 -11.58 4.65
CA ILE A 321 6.39 -10.96 3.34
C ILE A 321 4.97 -11.17 2.84
N SER A 322 4.08 -11.73 3.64
CA SER A 322 2.71 -12.10 3.26
C SER A 322 1.91 -10.96 2.62
N GLY A 323 2.06 -9.74 3.11
CA GLY A 323 1.40 -8.54 2.55
C GLY A 323 1.84 -8.17 1.13
N TYR A 324 2.97 -8.68 0.65
CA TYR A 324 3.49 -8.42 -0.71
C TYR A 324 3.23 -9.57 -1.68
N LEU A 325 2.70 -10.68 -1.19
CA LEU A 325 2.43 -11.88 -1.99
C LEU A 325 0.93 -11.99 -2.34
N PRO A 326 0.59 -12.71 -3.43
CA PRO A 326 -0.77 -13.12 -3.68
C PRO A 326 -1.35 -13.91 -2.50
N PRO A 327 -2.67 -13.89 -2.30
CA PRO A 327 -3.31 -14.64 -1.23
C PRO A 327 -3.01 -16.14 -1.35
N MET A 328 -3.03 -16.84 -0.23
CA MET A 328 -2.83 -18.30 -0.23
C MET A 328 -3.93 -19.04 -1.00
N THR A 329 -5.07 -18.39 -1.21
CA THR A 329 -6.20 -18.91 -1.96
C THR A 329 -5.97 -19.01 -3.46
N SER A 330 -5.04 -18.22 -4.04
CA SER A 330 -4.66 -18.27 -5.45
C SER A 330 -3.61 -19.35 -5.77
N GLN A 331 -3.31 -20.23 -4.82
CA GLN A 331 -2.32 -21.28 -5.00
C GLN A 331 -2.96 -22.56 -5.52
N ASP A 332 -2.51 -23.04 -6.69
CA ASP A 332 -3.01 -24.26 -7.32
C ASP A 332 -2.55 -25.52 -6.60
N PHE A 333 -1.30 -25.54 -6.16
CA PHE A 333 -0.70 -26.71 -5.51
C PHE A 333 -0.55 -26.51 -4.01
N ARG A 334 -1.27 -27.32 -3.21
CA ARG A 334 -1.18 -27.33 -1.75
C ARG A 334 -0.83 -28.73 -1.23
N VAL A 335 0.13 -28.81 -0.33
CA VAL A 335 0.53 -30.09 0.31
C VAL A 335 -0.59 -30.61 1.24
N GLU A 336 -1.41 -29.76 1.80
CA GLU A 336 -2.48 -30.12 2.76
C GLU A 336 -3.79 -30.58 2.12
N GLY A 337 -3.83 -30.81 0.82
CA GLY A 337 -5.02 -31.25 0.09
C GLY A 337 -5.87 -30.08 -0.42
N ASP A 338 -6.47 -30.30 -1.58
CA ASP A 338 -7.32 -29.32 -2.25
C ASP A 338 -8.78 -29.48 -1.76
N ASN A 339 -9.25 -28.50 -1.01
CA ASN A 339 -10.66 -28.32 -0.63
C ASN A 339 -11.34 -27.21 -1.41
N SER A 340 -10.93 -26.97 -2.66
CA SER A 340 -11.48 -25.95 -3.56
C SER A 340 -13.02 -26.04 -3.71
N ASN A 341 -13.60 -27.20 -3.45
CA ASN A 341 -15.05 -27.45 -3.53
C ASN A 341 -15.86 -27.03 -2.28
N LEU A 342 -15.23 -26.58 -1.20
CA LEU A 342 -15.97 -26.27 0.05
C LEU A 342 -17.00 -25.13 -0.14
N ASN A 343 -16.70 -24.18 -1.01
CA ASN A 343 -17.53 -23.01 -1.27
C ASN A 343 -18.22 -23.03 -2.64
N ALA A 344 -18.13 -24.10 -3.42
CA ALA A 344 -18.63 -24.17 -4.80
C ALA A 344 -20.17 -23.98 -4.90
N SER A 345 -20.93 -24.23 -3.83
CA SER A 345 -22.38 -24.04 -3.77
C SER A 345 -22.81 -22.68 -3.22
N VAL A 346 -21.85 -21.82 -2.82
CA VAL A 346 -22.08 -20.52 -2.20
C VAL A 346 -22.03 -19.44 -3.29
N LYS A 347 -22.83 -18.39 -3.16
CA LYS A 347 -22.83 -17.26 -4.09
C LYS A 347 -21.43 -16.64 -4.19
N TYR A 348 -20.90 -16.49 -5.41
CA TYR A 348 -19.51 -16.05 -5.73
C TYR A 348 -18.40 -17.01 -5.27
N GLY A 349 -18.72 -18.20 -4.77
CA GLY A 349 -17.74 -19.19 -4.32
C GLY A 349 -16.97 -19.87 -5.45
N ASP A 350 -17.32 -19.62 -6.71
CA ASP A 350 -16.55 -19.97 -7.90
C ASP A 350 -15.30 -19.09 -8.11
N LYS A 351 -15.31 -17.89 -7.54
CA LYS A 351 -14.24 -16.88 -7.70
C LYS A 351 -13.53 -16.52 -6.41
N LEU A 352 -14.27 -16.54 -5.29
CA LEU A 352 -13.79 -16.11 -4.00
C LEU A 352 -13.60 -17.31 -3.06
N HIS A 353 -12.49 -17.30 -2.35
CA HIS A 353 -12.13 -18.37 -1.42
C HIS A 353 -11.60 -17.80 -0.12
N LEU A 354 -11.87 -18.51 0.99
CA LEU A 354 -11.30 -18.17 2.30
C LEU A 354 -9.95 -18.89 2.51
N PRO A 355 -9.00 -18.25 3.22
CA PRO A 355 -7.74 -18.89 3.57
C PRO A 355 -7.92 -20.07 4.52
N HIS A 356 -6.90 -20.92 4.66
CA HIS A 356 -6.82 -22.04 5.61
C HIS A 356 -7.96 -23.08 5.49
N ASN A 357 -8.55 -23.23 4.29
CA ASN A 357 -9.68 -24.13 4.05
C ASN A 357 -10.88 -23.84 4.96
N LEU A 358 -11.09 -22.58 5.32
CA LEU A 358 -12.30 -22.15 6.01
C LEU A 358 -13.49 -22.15 5.06
N LYS A 359 -14.66 -22.55 5.58
CA LYS A 359 -15.93 -22.42 4.88
C LYS A 359 -16.55 -21.07 5.22
N GLY A 360 -17.08 -20.37 4.22
CA GLY A 360 -17.74 -19.08 4.44
C GLY A 360 -18.54 -18.60 3.24
N TYR A 361 -19.07 -17.41 3.37
CA TYR A 361 -19.98 -16.76 2.44
C TYR A 361 -19.38 -15.44 1.94
N PHE A 362 -19.79 -14.99 0.76
CA PHE A 362 -19.29 -13.76 0.12
C PHE A 362 -20.42 -12.77 -0.18
N ASP A 363 -21.64 -13.12 0.23
CA ASP A 363 -22.82 -12.26 0.22
C ASP A 363 -23.41 -12.21 1.64
N LEU A 364 -23.62 -10.99 2.16
CA LEU A 364 -24.05 -10.80 3.54
C LEU A 364 -25.46 -11.35 3.81
N GLU A 365 -26.36 -11.22 2.84
CA GLU A 365 -27.74 -11.68 3.00
C GLU A 365 -27.79 -13.22 3.04
N GLU A 366 -27.00 -13.90 2.21
CA GLU A 366 -26.85 -15.36 2.26
C GLU A 366 -26.28 -15.82 3.61
N ALA A 367 -25.26 -15.14 4.12
CA ALA A 367 -24.69 -15.43 5.44
C ALA A 367 -25.70 -15.25 6.56
N ILE A 368 -26.55 -14.21 6.52
CA ILE A 368 -27.61 -13.96 7.50
C ILE A 368 -28.67 -15.09 7.47
N GLU A 369 -29.06 -15.53 6.28
CA GLU A 369 -30.02 -16.64 6.17
C GLU A 369 -29.51 -17.94 6.81
N VAL A 370 -28.22 -18.25 6.59
CA VAL A 370 -27.61 -19.43 7.17
C VAL A 370 -27.42 -19.27 8.68
N ALA A 371 -26.97 -18.09 9.12
CA ALA A 371 -26.83 -17.80 10.55
C ALA A 371 -28.13 -17.97 11.33
N LYS A 372 -29.26 -17.55 10.75
CA LYS A 372 -30.62 -17.80 11.34
C LYS A 372 -30.97 -19.26 11.40
N LYS A 373 -30.62 -20.07 10.39
CA LYS A 373 -30.88 -21.51 10.37
C LYS A 373 -30.04 -22.26 11.40
N GLU A 374 -28.74 -21.88 11.52
CA GLU A 374 -27.82 -22.56 12.43
C GLU A 374 -27.79 -21.95 13.84
N ASN A 375 -28.44 -20.81 14.04
CA ASN A 375 -28.44 -20.02 15.27
C ASN A 375 -27.03 -19.74 15.77
N LYS A 376 -26.15 -19.30 14.84
CA LYS A 376 -24.75 -18.93 15.09
C LYS A 376 -24.50 -17.47 14.79
N PRO A 377 -23.59 -16.79 15.52
CA PRO A 377 -23.16 -15.44 15.19
C PRO A 377 -22.41 -15.41 13.86
N ILE A 378 -22.42 -14.24 13.22
CA ILE A 378 -21.73 -14.00 11.97
C ILE A 378 -20.42 -13.26 12.27
N PHE A 379 -19.32 -13.78 11.76
CA PHE A 379 -18.04 -13.09 11.68
C PHE A 379 -17.94 -12.43 10.30
N VAL A 380 -18.13 -11.11 10.23
CA VAL A 380 -17.98 -10.35 9.00
C VAL A 380 -16.55 -9.84 8.89
N ASP A 381 -15.88 -10.26 7.83
CA ASP A 381 -14.54 -9.82 7.44
C ASP A 381 -14.63 -8.84 6.28
N ILE A 382 -14.42 -7.56 6.56
CA ILE A 382 -14.33 -6.51 5.56
C ILE A 382 -12.90 -6.49 5.04
N THR A 383 -12.70 -7.05 3.85
CA THR A 383 -11.38 -7.37 3.28
C THR A 383 -11.25 -6.87 1.85
N GLY A 384 -10.06 -7.06 1.24
CA GLY A 384 -9.82 -6.72 -0.15
C GLY A 384 -8.64 -7.49 -0.74
N HIS A 385 -8.61 -7.64 -2.07
CA HIS A 385 -7.52 -8.28 -2.80
C HIS A 385 -6.20 -7.51 -2.67
N ALA A 386 -6.27 -6.17 -2.67
CA ALA A 386 -5.11 -5.29 -2.52
C ALA A 386 -4.69 -5.04 -1.06
N CYS A 387 -5.41 -5.57 -0.09
CA CYS A 387 -5.23 -5.29 1.34
C CYS A 387 -4.04 -6.04 1.94
N ASN A 388 -2.92 -5.37 2.17
CA ASN A 388 -1.71 -5.97 2.78
C ASN A 388 -1.95 -6.44 4.22
N ASN A 389 -2.62 -5.61 5.02
CA ASN A 389 -2.91 -5.90 6.42
C ASN A 389 -3.86 -7.10 6.57
N CYS A 390 -4.81 -7.27 5.62
CA CYS A 390 -5.68 -8.43 5.59
C CYS A 390 -4.87 -9.72 5.37
N ARG A 391 -3.94 -9.71 4.39
CA ARG A 391 -3.02 -10.85 4.15
C ARG A 391 -2.16 -11.17 5.36
N GLU A 392 -1.71 -10.14 6.10
CA GLU A 392 -0.94 -10.34 7.32
C GLU A 392 -1.79 -10.97 8.44
N MET A 393 -3.02 -10.50 8.64
CA MET A 393 -3.94 -11.09 9.61
C MET A 393 -4.26 -12.55 9.29
N GLU A 394 -4.54 -12.85 8.03
CA GLU A 394 -4.80 -14.23 7.58
C GLU A 394 -3.61 -15.16 7.84
N THR A 395 -2.39 -14.70 7.58
CA THR A 395 -1.20 -15.55 7.74
C THR A 395 -0.70 -15.65 9.17
N ARG A 396 -0.86 -14.62 10.00
CA ARG A 396 -0.31 -14.57 11.37
C ARG A 396 -1.33 -14.91 12.45
N VAL A 397 -2.58 -14.46 12.27
CA VAL A 397 -3.61 -14.58 13.31
C VAL A 397 -4.56 -15.74 13.00
N TRP A 398 -5.10 -15.81 11.78
CA TRP A 398 -6.05 -16.85 11.41
C TRP A 398 -5.38 -18.23 11.24
N SER A 399 -4.07 -18.26 11.01
CA SER A 399 -3.30 -19.51 10.97
C SER A 399 -3.14 -20.19 12.33
N ASP A 400 -3.37 -19.47 13.46
CA ASP A 400 -3.34 -20.07 14.80
C ASP A 400 -4.47 -21.11 14.93
N PRO A 401 -4.15 -22.36 15.34
CA PRO A 401 -5.15 -23.42 15.43
C PRO A 401 -6.34 -23.08 16.31
N ARG A 402 -6.14 -22.30 17.39
CA ARG A 402 -7.21 -21.88 18.32
C ARG A 402 -8.18 -20.90 17.63
N VAL A 403 -7.63 -19.90 16.91
CA VAL A 403 -8.44 -18.94 16.15
C VAL A 403 -9.22 -19.66 15.06
N LYS A 404 -8.54 -20.52 14.29
CA LYS A 404 -9.16 -21.30 13.21
C LYS A 404 -10.31 -22.16 13.75
N GLN A 405 -10.09 -22.82 14.87
CA GLN A 405 -11.11 -23.68 15.49
C GLN A 405 -12.36 -22.87 15.91
N ILE A 406 -12.18 -21.72 16.59
CA ILE A 406 -13.28 -20.86 17.00
C ILE A 406 -14.06 -20.37 15.77
N LEU A 407 -13.37 -19.93 14.72
CA LEU A 407 -14.01 -19.46 13.48
C LEU A 407 -14.83 -20.57 12.80
N MET A 408 -14.32 -21.81 12.77
CA MET A 408 -15.01 -22.95 12.14
C MET A 408 -16.21 -23.46 12.94
N ASP A 409 -16.07 -23.53 14.27
CA ASP A 409 -17.05 -24.22 15.10
C ASP A 409 -18.16 -23.26 15.56
N ASP A 410 -17.81 -22.00 15.84
CA ASP A 410 -18.71 -21.08 16.54
C ASP A 410 -19.31 -19.99 15.64
N TYR A 411 -18.77 -19.73 14.44
CA TYR A 411 -19.17 -18.62 13.60
C TYR A 411 -19.59 -19.02 12.19
N ILE A 412 -20.50 -18.23 11.60
CA ILE A 412 -20.71 -18.17 10.16
C ILE A 412 -19.78 -17.07 9.61
N ILE A 413 -18.81 -17.44 8.77
CA ILE A 413 -17.84 -16.48 8.22
C ILE A 413 -18.44 -15.83 6.98
N CYS A 414 -18.43 -14.51 6.91
CA CYS A 414 -18.83 -13.73 5.76
C CYS A 414 -17.71 -12.77 5.36
N ALA A 415 -17.04 -13.02 4.23
CA ALA A 415 -15.98 -12.15 3.72
C ALA A 415 -16.51 -11.18 2.66
N LEU A 416 -16.47 -9.90 2.97
CA LEU A 416 -16.90 -8.82 2.08
C LEU A 416 -15.67 -8.20 1.40
N TYR A 417 -15.37 -8.66 0.19
CA TYR A 417 -14.31 -8.08 -0.64
C TYR A 417 -14.79 -6.74 -1.19
N VAL A 418 -14.26 -5.63 -0.69
CA VAL A 418 -14.73 -4.27 -1.03
C VAL A 418 -14.05 -3.69 -2.27
N ASP A 419 -13.05 -4.36 -2.80
CA ASP A 419 -12.30 -3.95 -4.00
C ASP A 419 -12.51 -4.88 -5.21
N ASP A 420 -13.36 -5.89 -5.07
CA ASP A 420 -13.67 -6.87 -6.13
C ASP A 420 -14.38 -6.23 -7.32
N ARG A 421 -13.97 -6.60 -8.53
CA ARG A 421 -14.51 -6.03 -9.79
C ARG A 421 -15.46 -6.94 -10.54
N THR A 422 -15.94 -8.02 -9.90
CA THR A 422 -16.98 -8.87 -10.48
C THR A 422 -18.26 -8.08 -10.69
N ASP A 423 -18.75 -8.08 -11.93
CA ASP A 423 -20.04 -7.47 -12.26
C ASP A 423 -21.17 -8.23 -11.61
N LEU A 424 -22.09 -7.52 -11.01
CA LEU A 424 -23.29 -8.08 -10.42
C LEU A 424 -24.33 -8.33 -11.51
N LYS A 425 -25.17 -9.33 -11.29
CA LYS A 425 -26.41 -9.48 -12.07
C LYS A 425 -27.37 -8.36 -11.68
N THR A 426 -28.26 -7.97 -12.59
CA THR A 426 -29.21 -6.87 -12.37
C THR A 426 -30.08 -7.09 -11.12
N GLU A 427 -30.38 -8.34 -10.78
CA GLU A 427 -31.13 -8.76 -9.58
C GLU A 427 -30.36 -8.51 -8.26
N ASP A 428 -29.02 -8.45 -8.32
CA ASP A 428 -28.12 -8.27 -7.19
C ASP A 428 -27.65 -6.81 -7.00
N TYR A 429 -28.10 -5.90 -7.86
CA TYR A 429 -27.72 -4.49 -7.75
C TYR A 429 -28.14 -3.93 -6.39
N TYR A 430 -27.25 -3.16 -5.80
CA TYR A 430 -27.48 -2.49 -4.53
C TYR A 430 -27.56 -0.98 -4.75
N THR A 431 -28.57 -0.33 -4.20
CA THR A 431 -28.69 1.13 -4.25
C THR A 431 -28.33 1.67 -2.86
N ASN A 432 -27.29 2.50 -2.81
CA ASN A 432 -26.84 3.11 -1.57
C ASN A 432 -27.81 4.19 -1.07
N LYS A 433 -27.60 4.71 0.17
CA LYS A 433 -28.43 5.76 0.79
C LYS A 433 -28.50 7.04 -0.04
N ASN A 434 -27.51 7.28 -0.91
CA ASN A 434 -27.44 8.44 -1.79
C ASN A 434 -28.15 8.22 -3.16
N GLY A 435 -28.80 7.07 -3.36
CA GLY A 435 -29.50 6.72 -4.59
C GLY A 435 -28.59 6.26 -5.73
N ILE A 436 -27.31 5.98 -5.46
CA ILE A 436 -26.35 5.52 -6.47
C ILE A 436 -26.42 4.00 -6.56
N VAL A 437 -26.57 3.46 -7.77
CA VAL A 437 -26.64 2.03 -8.03
C VAL A 437 -25.23 1.43 -8.10
N MET A 438 -24.96 0.43 -7.28
CA MET A 438 -23.71 -0.34 -7.25
C MET A 438 -23.84 -1.56 -8.17
N THR A 439 -23.02 -1.62 -9.20
CA THR A 439 -23.07 -2.64 -10.25
C THR A 439 -21.98 -3.69 -10.13
N THR A 440 -20.99 -3.50 -9.24
CA THR A 440 -19.93 -4.47 -8.97
C THR A 440 -19.97 -4.93 -7.53
N LEU A 441 -19.48 -6.15 -7.27
CA LEU A 441 -19.48 -6.78 -5.96
C LEU A 441 -18.75 -5.93 -4.92
N GLY A 442 -17.56 -5.43 -5.26
CA GLY A 442 -16.76 -4.61 -4.33
C GLY A 442 -17.46 -3.31 -3.97
N ARG A 443 -18.09 -2.61 -4.93
CA ARG A 443 -18.83 -1.39 -4.63
C ARG A 443 -20.06 -1.66 -3.75
N LYS A 444 -20.78 -2.76 -3.97
CA LYS A 444 -21.87 -3.23 -3.11
C LYS A 444 -21.34 -3.48 -1.69
N ASN A 445 -20.28 -4.25 -1.56
CA ASN A 445 -19.70 -4.62 -0.28
C ASN A 445 -19.14 -3.40 0.47
N ASN A 446 -18.51 -2.46 -0.24
CA ASN A 446 -18.03 -1.21 0.35
C ASN A 446 -19.20 -0.34 0.86
N ALA A 447 -20.26 -0.21 0.08
CA ALA A 447 -21.46 0.51 0.52
C ALA A 447 -22.08 -0.13 1.78
N ILE A 448 -22.15 -1.47 1.84
CA ILE A 448 -22.62 -2.19 3.03
C ILE A 448 -21.69 -1.94 4.22
N ALA A 449 -20.35 -2.02 4.04
CA ALA A 449 -19.39 -1.80 5.10
C ALA A 449 -19.52 -0.40 5.73
N VAL A 450 -19.65 0.62 4.89
CA VAL A 450 -19.80 2.01 5.37
C VAL A 450 -21.19 2.27 5.95
N GLU A 451 -22.25 1.85 5.28
CA GLU A 451 -23.62 2.21 5.66
C GLU A 451 -24.17 1.41 6.85
N ARG A 452 -23.80 0.13 6.97
CA ARG A 452 -24.30 -0.74 8.06
C ARG A 452 -23.35 -0.81 9.24
N PHE A 453 -22.05 -0.84 8.99
CA PHE A 453 -21.04 -1.07 10.03
C PHE A 453 -20.22 0.16 10.36
N ASN A 454 -20.35 1.26 9.61
CA ASN A 454 -19.53 2.47 9.72
C ASN A 454 -18.01 2.17 9.62
N VAL A 455 -17.65 1.22 8.72
CA VAL A 455 -16.27 0.78 8.49
C VAL A 455 -15.84 1.23 7.10
N ASN A 456 -14.81 2.05 7.04
CA ASN A 456 -14.21 2.56 5.80
C ASN A 456 -12.73 2.16 5.63
N ALA A 457 -12.24 1.24 6.47
CA ALA A 457 -10.86 0.76 6.45
C ALA A 457 -10.79 -0.77 6.41
N GLN A 458 -9.70 -1.32 5.89
CA GLN A 458 -9.43 -2.75 5.78
C GLN A 458 -8.15 -3.12 6.55
N PRO A 459 -8.13 -4.24 7.28
CA PRO A 459 -9.28 -5.10 7.59
C PRO A 459 -10.24 -4.47 8.59
N GLY A 460 -11.51 -4.85 8.50
CA GLY A 460 -12.53 -4.52 9.49
C GLY A 460 -13.27 -5.79 9.90
N TYR A 461 -13.30 -6.09 11.19
CA TYR A 461 -13.97 -7.28 11.73
C TYR A 461 -15.18 -6.89 12.54
N VAL A 462 -16.34 -7.42 12.15
CA VAL A 462 -17.61 -7.18 12.82
C VAL A 462 -18.19 -8.51 13.29
N LEU A 463 -18.59 -8.57 14.56
CA LEU A 463 -19.33 -9.69 15.10
C LEU A 463 -20.80 -9.30 15.20
N MET A 464 -21.67 -10.07 14.55
CA MET A 464 -23.09 -9.75 14.40
C MET A 464 -23.97 -10.96 14.78
N SER A 465 -25.09 -10.69 15.44
CA SER A 465 -26.10 -11.73 15.71
C SER A 465 -26.85 -12.11 14.42
N PRO A 466 -27.58 -13.26 14.41
CA PRO A 466 -28.47 -13.58 13.31
C PRO A 466 -29.56 -12.52 13.08
N ASP A 467 -29.94 -11.78 14.13
CA ASP A 467 -30.91 -10.68 14.05
C ASP A 467 -30.30 -9.36 13.66
N GLN A 468 -29.02 -9.37 13.24
CA GLN A 468 -28.26 -8.24 12.69
C GLN A 468 -27.86 -7.18 13.73
N GLU A 469 -27.78 -7.53 14.99
CA GLU A 469 -27.23 -6.67 16.04
C GLU A 469 -25.70 -6.83 16.13
N ILE A 470 -25.00 -5.73 16.28
CA ILE A 470 -23.53 -5.74 16.46
C ILE A 470 -23.23 -6.17 17.90
N LEU A 471 -22.53 -7.30 18.06
CA LEU A 471 -22.24 -7.91 19.36
C LEU A 471 -21.04 -7.28 20.08
N MET A 472 -20.07 -6.76 19.33
CA MET A 472 -18.82 -6.19 19.85
C MET A 472 -18.43 -4.95 19.05
N PRO A 473 -17.66 -4.01 19.64
CA PRO A 473 -17.06 -2.92 18.87
C PRO A 473 -16.26 -3.44 17.68
N VAL A 474 -16.32 -2.75 16.54
CA VAL A 474 -15.58 -3.13 15.34
C VAL A 474 -14.09 -3.17 15.65
N ARG A 475 -13.42 -4.24 15.19
CA ARG A 475 -11.98 -4.41 15.34
C ARG A 475 -11.28 -4.21 14.00
N GLY A 476 -10.24 -3.40 13.98
CA GLY A 476 -9.37 -3.22 12.82
C GLY A 476 -8.15 -4.16 12.86
N TYR A 477 -7.09 -3.77 12.14
CA TYR A 477 -5.82 -4.47 12.14
C TYR A 477 -5.18 -4.48 13.53
N ASP A 478 -4.97 -5.67 14.05
CA ASP A 478 -4.20 -5.93 15.27
C ASP A 478 -3.70 -7.37 15.24
N ALA A 479 -2.40 -7.56 15.06
CA ALA A 479 -1.76 -8.88 14.92
C ALA A 479 -1.63 -9.66 16.25
N SER A 480 -2.29 -9.21 17.32
CA SER A 480 -2.37 -9.91 18.60
C SER A 480 -3.31 -11.10 18.52
N ILE A 481 -2.77 -12.32 18.56
CA ILE A 481 -3.55 -13.57 18.55
C ILE A 481 -4.47 -13.64 19.77
N GLU A 482 -3.93 -13.38 20.98
CA GLU A 482 -4.71 -13.41 22.22
C GLU A 482 -5.82 -12.36 22.22
N GLY A 483 -5.52 -11.15 21.72
CA GLY A 483 -6.52 -10.10 21.55
C GLY A 483 -7.63 -10.49 20.57
N PHE A 484 -7.29 -11.22 19.52
CA PHE A 484 -8.28 -11.69 18.53
C PHE A 484 -9.15 -12.83 19.09
N ILE A 485 -8.56 -13.76 19.86
CA ILE A 485 -9.32 -14.80 20.58
C ILE A 485 -10.29 -14.14 21.56
N ALA A 486 -9.83 -13.17 22.36
CA ALA A 486 -10.70 -12.45 23.32
C ALA A 486 -11.86 -11.73 22.60
N PHE A 487 -11.63 -11.16 21.42
CA PHE A 487 -12.69 -10.55 20.61
C PHE A 487 -13.74 -11.59 20.16
N LEU A 488 -13.30 -12.73 19.63
CA LEU A 488 -14.21 -13.80 19.20
C LEU A 488 -15.00 -14.39 20.38
N GLU A 489 -14.33 -14.68 21.49
CA GLU A 489 -15.00 -15.19 22.70
C GLU A 489 -16.00 -14.19 23.28
N GLY A 490 -15.67 -12.89 23.24
CA GLY A 490 -16.57 -11.80 23.64
C GLY A 490 -17.85 -11.76 22.82
N GLY A 491 -17.74 -11.88 21.49
CA GLY A 491 -18.91 -11.93 20.61
C GLY A 491 -19.82 -13.15 20.86
N LYS A 492 -19.20 -14.31 21.12
CA LYS A 492 -19.93 -15.53 21.49
C LYS A 492 -20.64 -15.39 22.86
N ALA A 493 -20.02 -14.71 23.80
CA ALA A 493 -20.65 -14.46 25.11
C ALA A 493 -21.80 -13.45 25.02
N ALA A 494 -21.71 -12.46 24.14
CA ALA A 494 -22.75 -11.45 23.93
C ALA A 494 -24.00 -11.98 23.20
N MET A 495 -23.87 -13.10 22.49
CA MET A 495 -25.01 -13.76 21.83
C MET A 495 -25.91 -14.60 22.79
N LYS A 496 -25.38 -14.96 23.98
CA LYS A 496 -26.13 -15.73 25.02
C LYS A 496 -27.01 -14.81 25.83
#